data_ca57f96480508fe4ff99806b972e55ad
#
_entry.id   ca57f96480508fe4ff99806b972e55ad
#
_cell.length_a   1.000
_cell.length_b   1.000
_cell.length_c   1.000
_cell.angle_alpha   90.00
_cell.angle_beta   90.00
_cell.angle_gamma   90.00
#
_symmetry.space_group_name_H-M   'P 1'
#
loop_
_entity.id
_entity.type
_entity.pdbx_description
1 polymer ?
#
loop_
_entity_poly.entity_id
_entity_poly.type
_entity_poly.pdbx_seq_one_letter_code
_entity_poly.pdbx_strand_id
1 'polypeptide(L)'
;PAMAGSNQLHVTFHGQGGHGSAPHPDNAVTRLAGAMTRIGGHEWPLVYTKTTRALLEQVAEIMGVDFDETDPTPQLDALGQARSWVAGTLRTSSNPTGLTAGYKHNVIPSSATGTVDVRLIPGEGESALATIAELAGPDVTIAPEHRDVALETPFSGDLVELMIASLQAEDPEAQVLPFMLGGGTDNKSLSRLGITGYGFAPMRLPADLAFTSLFHG
;
A
#
# COMPACT_ATOMS: atom_id res chain seq x y z
N PRO A 1 -5.35 4.04 -14.83
CA PRO A 1 -5.66 3.52 -13.49
C PRO A 1 -4.61 2.49 -13.04
N ALA A 2 -4.39 2.41 -11.72
CA ALA A 2 -3.38 1.56 -11.14
C ALA A 2 -3.90 0.84 -9.88
N MET A 3 -3.16 -0.18 -9.44
CA MET A 3 -3.43 -0.91 -8.19
C MET A 3 -2.12 -1.18 -7.47
N ALA A 4 -2.10 -0.93 -6.16
CA ALA A 4 -0.97 -1.29 -5.32
C ALA A 4 -0.79 -2.81 -5.23
N GLY A 5 0.45 -3.28 -5.16
CA GLY A 5 0.75 -4.65 -4.79
C GLY A 5 0.48 -4.87 -3.30
N SER A 6 -0.11 -6.00 -2.94
CA SER A 6 -0.31 -6.41 -1.55
C SER A 6 0.58 -7.60 -1.25
N ASN A 7 1.52 -7.44 -0.33
CA ASN A 7 2.38 -8.52 0.12
C ASN A 7 2.26 -8.69 1.63
N GLN A 8 2.13 -9.93 2.05
CA GLN A 8 2.21 -10.30 3.46
C GLN A 8 3.53 -11.01 3.68
N LEU A 9 4.32 -10.50 4.61
CA LEU A 9 5.66 -11.02 4.90
C LEU A 9 5.71 -11.56 6.33
N HIS A 10 6.33 -12.73 6.48
CA HIS A 10 6.78 -13.24 7.78
C HIS A 10 8.23 -12.86 7.99
N VAL A 11 8.50 -12.16 9.09
CA VAL A 11 9.82 -11.76 9.54
C VAL A 11 10.18 -12.62 10.75
N THR A 12 11.08 -13.59 10.58
CA THR A 12 11.40 -14.57 11.62
C THR A 12 12.85 -14.44 12.07
N PHE A 13 13.05 -14.31 13.37
CA PHE A 13 14.34 -14.42 14.02
C PHE A 13 14.45 -15.75 14.74
N HIS A 14 15.62 -16.35 14.62
CA HIS A 14 16.05 -17.49 15.42
C HIS A 14 17.11 -17.04 16.42
N GLY A 15 17.10 -17.61 17.60
CA GLY A 15 18.03 -17.31 18.66
C GLY A 15 18.19 -18.49 19.59
N GLN A 16 19.03 -18.33 20.62
CA GLN A 16 19.21 -19.36 21.63
C GLN A 16 18.07 -19.32 22.62
N GLY A 17 17.32 -20.42 22.71
CA GLY A 17 16.31 -20.61 23.76
C GLY A 17 16.94 -20.83 25.13
N GLY A 18 16.22 -20.49 26.21
CA GLY A 18 16.77 -20.65 27.54
C GLY A 18 15.80 -20.31 28.68
N HIS A 19 16.33 -20.32 29.91
CA HIS A 19 15.54 -19.95 31.08
C HIS A 19 15.53 -18.41 31.24
N GLY A 20 14.37 -17.83 31.51
CA GLY A 20 14.18 -16.37 31.59
C GLY A 20 15.00 -15.66 32.67
N SER A 21 15.55 -16.37 33.65
CA SER A 21 16.45 -15.81 34.68
C SER A 21 17.89 -15.64 34.21
N ALA A 22 18.26 -16.20 33.05
CA ALA A 22 19.62 -16.10 32.53
C ALA A 22 19.69 -15.02 31.45
N PRO A 23 20.68 -14.10 31.48
CA PRO A 23 20.85 -13.14 30.39
C PRO A 23 21.16 -13.86 29.07
N HIS A 24 20.42 -13.56 28.03
CA HIS A 24 20.64 -14.08 26.68
C HIS A 24 20.81 -12.92 25.70
N PRO A 25 22.06 -12.68 25.22
CA PRO A 25 22.30 -11.59 24.25
C PRO A 25 21.64 -11.86 22.88
N ASP A 26 21.45 -13.14 22.53
CA ASP A 26 20.78 -13.56 21.28
C ASP A 26 19.31 -13.96 21.54
N ASN A 27 18.49 -12.99 21.93
CA ASN A 27 17.07 -13.19 22.19
C ASN A 27 16.24 -12.87 20.95
N ALA A 28 15.62 -13.89 20.34
CA ALA A 28 14.80 -13.74 19.13
C ALA A 28 13.65 -12.75 19.30
N VAL A 29 13.02 -12.67 20.49
CA VAL A 29 11.91 -11.74 20.77
C VAL A 29 12.40 -10.29 20.74
N THR A 30 13.53 -9.99 21.38
CA THR A 30 14.10 -8.64 21.42
C THR A 30 14.52 -8.18 20.01
N ARG A 31 15.15 -9.10 19.25
CA ARG A 31 15.57 -8.82 17.87
C ARG A 31 14.35 -8.54 16.97
N LEU A 32 13.31 -9.36 17.08
CA LEU A 32 12.06 -9.17 16.35
C LEU A 32 11.39 -7.82 16.69
N ALA A 33 11.25 -7.51 17.98
CA ALA A 33 10.64 -6.25 18.42
C ALA A 33 11.39 -5.03 17.86
N GLY A 34 12.72 -5.05 17.88
CA GLY A 34 13.54 -4.00 17.28
C GLY A 34 13.36 -3.88 15.76
N ALA A 35 13.29 -4.99 15.05
CA ALA A 35 13.04 -5.01 13.59
C ALA A 35 11.65 -4.45 13.27
N MET A 36 10.61 -4.88 13.98
CA MET A 36 9.25 -4.40 13.78
C MET A 36 9.10 -2.91 14.05
N THR A 37 9.81 -2.39 15.07
CA THR A 37 9.83 -0.95 15.34
C THR A 37 10.47 -0.17 14.18
N ARG A 38 11.59 -0.65 13.62
CA ARG A 38 12.22 0.01 12.47
C ARG A 38 11.36 -0.06 11.21
N ILE A 39 10.78 -1.22 10.92
CA ILE A 39 9.92 -1.43 9.74
C ILE A 39 8.67 -0.56 9.83
N GLY A 40 7.97 -0.56 10.97
CA GLY A 40 6.74 0.19 11.16
C GLY A 40 6.93 1.69 11.30
N GLY A 41 8.12 2.13 11.75
CA GLY A 41 8.49 3.54 11.88
C GLY A 41 9.18 4.13 10.64
N HIS A 42 9.37 3.34 9.57
CA HIS A 42 10.03 3.83 8.36
C HIS A 42 9.14 4.78 7.56
N GLU A 43 9.66 5.96 7.29
CA GLU A 43 9.00 6.96 6.43
C GLU A 43 9.35 6.70 4.97
N TRP A 44 8.39 6.14 4.24
CA TRP A 44 8.54 5.87 2.81
C TRP A 44 8.49 7.17 2.00
N PRO A 45 9.34 7.31 0.97
CA PRO A 45 9.35 8.50 0.12
C PRO A 45 8.04 8.62 -0.69
N LEU A 46 7.74 9.84 -1.14
CA LEU A 46 6.69 10.08 -2.14
C LEU A 46 7.13 9.47 -3.47
N VAL A 47 6.22 8.72 -4.09
CA VAL A 47 6.40 8.12 -5.42
C VAL A 47 5.13 8.35 -6.24
N TYR A 48 5.28 9.00 -7.37
CA TYR A 48 4.18 9.26 -8.29
C TYR A 48 4.22 8.26 -9.44
N THR A 49 3.21 7.41 -9.52
CA THR A 49 2.94 6.66 -10.75
C THR A 49 2.39 7.62 -11.82
N LYS A 50 2.30 7.18 -13.07
CA LYS A 50 1.64 7.99 -14.12
C LYS A 50 0.19 8.30 -13.74
N THR A 51 -0.48 7.33 -13.12
CA THR A 51 -1.87 7.45 -12.68
C THR A 51 -2.05 8.47 -11.55
N THR A 52 -1.24 8.39 -10.50
CA THR A 52 -1.36 9.30 -9.34
C THR A 52 -0.90 10.72 -9.69
N ARG A 53 0.11 10.85 -10.53
CA ARG A 53 0.55 12.13 -11.09
C ARG A 53 -0.57 12.79 -11.88
N ALA A 54 -1.13 12.07 -12.87
CA ALA A 54 -2.21 12.60 -13.71
C ALA A 54 -3.45 13.00 -12.90
N LEU A 55 -3.78 12.23 -11.85
CA LEU A 55 -4.85 12.61 -10.93
C LEU A 55 -4.58 13.95 -10.25
N LEU A 56 -3.40 14.13 -9.65
CA LEU A 56 -3.08 15.33 -8.87
C LEU A 56 -2.85 16.55 -9.76
N GLU A 57 -2.27 16.39 -10.94
CA GLU A 57 -2.15 17.43 -11.94
C GLU A 57 -3.54 17.94 -12.40
N GLN A 58 -4.48 17.03 -12.66
CA GLN A 58 -5.85 17.42 -13.04
C GLN A 58 -6.60 18.07 -11.87
N VAL A 59 -6.41 17.61 -10.63
CA VAL A 59 -6.96 18.30 -9.44
C VAL A 59 -6.36 19.70 -9.32
N ALA A 60 -5.06 19.88 -9.53
CA ALA A 60 -4.42 21.20 -9.50
C ALA A 60 -4.98 22.13 -10.59
N GLU A 61 -5.20 21.61 -11.80
CA GLU A 61 -5.84 22.35 -12.90
C GLU A 61 -7.26 22.81 -12.53
N ILE A 62 -8.07 21.93 -11.94
CA ILE A 62 -9.42 22.26 -11.44
C ILE A 62 -9.38 23.35 -10.38
N MET A 63 -8.37 23.33 -9.51
CA MET A 63 -8.16 24.35 -8.49
C MET A 63 -7.58 25.67 -9.03
N GLY A 64 -7.06 25.66 -10.28
CA GLY A 64 -6.35 26.81 -10.86
C GLY A 64 -5.01 27.11 -10.22
N VAL A 65 -4.28 26.08 -9.77
CA VAL A 65 -2.95 26.17 -9.16
C VAL A 65 -1.96 25.23 -9.86
N ASP A 66 -0.67 25.48 -9.69
CA ASP A 66 0.36 24.55 -10.16
C ASP A 66 0.47 23.34 -9.23
N PHE A 67 0.81 22.18 -9.81
CA PHE A 67 1.12 20.98 -9.03
C PHE A 67 2.56 21.01 -8.54
N ASP A 68 2.75 20.96 -7.22
CA ASP A 68 4.04 20.82 -6.57
C ASP A 68 4.28 19.36 -6.16
N GLU A 69 5.23 18.70 -6.80
CA GLU A 69 5.60 17.31 -6.50
C GLU A 69 6.17 17.13 -5.08
N THR A 70 6.68 18.16 -4.47
CA THR A 70 7.25 18.10 -3.12
C THR A 70 6.20 18.21 -2.03
N ASP A 71 5.04 18.84 -2.33
CA ASP A 71 3.91 18.98 -1.41
C ASP A 71 2.56 18.80 -2.12
N PRO A 72 2.03 17.58 -2.20
CA PRO A 72 0.71 17.32 -2.78
C PRO A 72 -0.46 17.66 -1.83
N THR A 73 -0.20 18.22 -0.65
CA THR A 73 -1.23 18.46 0.37
C THR A 73 -2.40 19.30 -0.14
N PRO A 74 -2.19 20.42 -0.89
CA PRO A 74 -3.32 21.21 -1.38
C PRO A 74 -4.28 20.39 -2.27
N GLN A 75 -3.74 19.57 -3.19
CA GLN A 75 -4.56 18.73 -4.06
C GLN A 75 -5.25 17.60 -3.30
N LEU A 76 -4.55 17.02 -2.32
CA LEU A 76 -5.14 16.00 -1.45
C LEU A 76 -6.30 16.56 -0.63
N ASP A 77 -6.16 17.75 -0.08
CA ASP A 77 -7.21 18.41 0.72
C ASP A 77 -8.43 18.75 -0.14
N ALA A 78 -8.23 19.13 -1.40
CA ALA A 78 -9.31 19.37 -2.36
C ALA A 78 -10.15 18.11 -2.66
N LEU A 79 -9.59 16.92 -2.50
CA LEU A 79 -10.29 15.65 -2.67
C LEU A 79 -11.27 15.33 -1.52
N GLY A 80 -11.28 16.09 -0.45
CA GLY A 80 -12.21 15.93 0.67
C GLY A 80 -12.20 14.50 1.24
N GLN A 81 -13.32 13.79 1.16
CA GLN A 81 -13.47 12.43 1.68
C GLN A 81 -12.53 11.40 1.03
N ALA A 82 -12.11 11.61 -0.21
CA ALA A 82 -11.18 10.72 -0.91
C ALA A 82 -9.71 10.95 -0.54
N ARG A 83 -9.39 11.98 0.24
CA ARG A 83 -8.03 12.37 0.61
C ARG A 83 -7.18 11.20 1.12
N SER A 84 -7.69 10.48 2.11
CA SER A 84 -6.94 9.37 2.75
C SER A 84 -6.66 8.23 1.78
N TRP A 85 -7.58 7.96 0.87
CA TRP A 85 -7.43 6.91 -0.14
C TRP A 85 -6.34 7.25 -1.15
N VAL A 86 -6.34 8.49 -1.65
CA VAL A 86 -5.32 8.93 -2.59
C VAL A 86 -3.97 9.07 -1.90
N ALA A 87 -3.90 9.66 -0.72
CA ALA A 87 -2.67 9.80 0.05
C ALA A 87 -1.98 8.45 0.32
N GLY A 88 -2.76 7.40 0.61
CA GLY A 88 -2.25 6.04 0.80
C GLY A 88 -1.66 5.40 -0.46
N THR A 89 -1.88 5.99 -1.65
CA THR A 89 -1.33 5.49 -2.92
C THR A 89 -0.09 6.25 -3.41
N LEU A 90 0.38 7.23 -2.64
CA LEU A 90 1.56 8.04 -2.96
C LEU A 90 2.83 7.53 -2.28
N ARG A 91 2.75 6.50 -1.46
CA ARG A 91 3.89 5.92 -0.74
C ARG A 91 3.69 4.40 -0.62
N THR A 92 4.76 3.66 -0.66
CA THR A 92 4.77 2.31 -0.12
C THR A 92 4.40 2.37 1.36
N SER A 93 3.81 1.33 1.90
CA SER A 93 3.59 1.21 3.34
C SER A 93 4.03 -0.17 3.84
N SER A 94 4.51 -0.22 5.07
CA SER A 94 4.91 -1.45 5.75
C SER A 94 4.38 -1.43 7.18
N ASN A 95 3.27 -2.13 7.39
CA ASN A 95 2.57 -2.12 8.67
C ASN A 95 2.76 -3.46 9.39
N PRO A 96 3.42 -3.51 10.56
CA PRO A 96 3.38 -4.67 11.42
C PRO A 96 1.96 -5.01 11.83
N THR A 97 1.52 -6.23 11.56
CA THR A 97 0.14 -6.68 11.80
C THR A 97 0.03 -7.83 12.80
N GLY A 98 1.15 -8.44 13.15
CA GLY A 98 1.15 -9.52 14.11
C GLY A 98 2.52 -9.81 14.70
N LEU A 99 2.53 -10.35 15.92
CA LEU A 99 3.73 -10.81 16.64
C LEU A 99 3.41 -12.13 17.33
N THR A 100 4.23 -13.13 17.13
CA THR A 100 4.09 -14.45 17.76
C THR A 100 5.44 -14.91 18.29
N ALA A 101 5.54 -15.18 19.60
CA ALA A 101 6.72 -15.73 20.22
C ALA A 101 6.40 -16.35 21.58
N GLY A 102 7.15 -17.39 21.93
CA GLY A 102 7.09 -18.03 23.23
C GLY A 102 5.80 -18.83 23.48
N TYR A 103 5.88 -19.68 24.49
CA TYR A 103 4.77 -20.52 24.94
C TYR A 103 4.66 -20.55 26.46
N LYS A 104 5.66 -20.01 27.16
CA LYS A 104 5.74 -20.03 28.62
C LYS A 104 6.48 -18.79 29.12
N HIS A 105 5.97 -18.14 30.17
CA HIS A 105 6.46 -16.85 30.66
C HIS A 105 7.90 -16.85 31.21
N ASN A 106 8.41 -18.00 31.62
CA ASN A 106 9.78 -18.14 32.16
C ASN A 106 10.78 -18.80 31.18
N VAL A 107 10.41 -18.92 29.89
CA VAL A 107 11.25 -19.53 28.84
C VAL A 107 11.51 -18.50 27.73
N ILE A 108 12.75 -18.28 27.41
CA ILE A 108 13.17 -17.51 26.24
C ILE A 108 12.98 -18.41 25.02
N PRO A 109 12.14 -18.08 24.05
CA PRO A 109 11.91 -18.90 22.87
C PRO A 109 13.10 -18.86 21.92
N SER A 110 13.32 -19.95 21.19
CA SER A 110 14.33 -20.04 20.15
C SER A 110 13.94 -19.41 18.82
N SER A 111 12.68 -18.96 18.70
CA SER A 111 12.21 -18.24 17.51
C SER A 111 11.12 -17.25 17.87
N ALA A 112 11.02 -16.20 17.07
CA ALA A 112 9.96 -15.21 17.12
C ALA A 112 9.62 -14.78 15.69
N THR A 113 8.34 -14.67 15.38
CA THR A 113 7.84 -14.30 14.03
C THR A 113 6.90 -13.12 14.11
N GLY A 114 7.10 -12.17 13.24
CA GLY A 114 6.19 -11.06 13.01
C GLY A 114 5.59 -11.10 11.62
N THR A 115 4.40 -10.56 11.46
CA THR A 115 3.76 -10.35 10.16
C THR A 115 3.76 -8.87 9.80
N VAL A 116 4.05 -8.58 8.53
CA VAL A 116 4.05 -7.21 7.97
C VAL A 116 3.17 -7.19 6.73
N ASP A 117 2.14 -6.35 6.72
CA ASP A 117 1.39 -6.00 5.51
C ASP A 117 2.15 -4.91 4.76
N VAL A 118 2.51 -5.17 3.51
CA VAL A 118 3.26 -4.24 2.66
C VAL A 118 2.41 -3.88 1.46
N ARG A 119 2.18 -2.59 1.25
CA ARG A 119 1.52 -2.06 0.06
C ARG A 119 2.57 -1.42 -0.84
N LEU A 120 2.73 -2.00 -2.03
CA LEU A 120 3.78 -1.63 -2.97
C LEU A 120 3.22 -0.73 -4.07
N ILE A 121 3.90 0.38 -4.30
CA ILE A 121 3.64 1.22 -5.48
C ILE A 121 4.12 0.49 -6.75
N PRO A 122 3.40 0.57 -7.88
CA PRO A 122 3.88 0.05 -9.15
C PRO A 122 5.29 0.53 -9.49
N GLY A 123 6.19 -0.42 -9.78
CA GLY A 123 7.59 -0.14 -10.04
C GLY A 123 8.53 -0.21 -8.83
N GLU A 124 8.01 -0.14 -7.60
CA GLU A 124 8.83 -0.05 -6.37
C GLU A 124 9.00 -1.39 -5.63
N GLY A 125 8.52 -2.50 -6.20
CA GLY A 125 8.45 -3.77 -5.47
C GLY A 125 9.79 -4.31 -4.98
N GLU A 126 10.83 -4.28 -5.80
CA GLU A 126 12.15 -4.81 -5.44
C GLU A 126 12.89 -3.89 -4.45
N SER A 127 12.86 -2.58 -4.70
CA SER A 127 13.50 -1.59 -3.82
C SER A 127 12.88 -1.58 -2.44
N ALA A 128 11.55 -1.67 -2.36
CA ALA A 128 10.84 -1.72 -1.09
C ALA A 128 11.15 -2.99 -0.28
N LEU A 129 11.19 -4.15 -0.92
CA LEU A 129 11.55 -5.40 -0.24
C LEU A 129 13.01 -5.40 0.23
N ALA A 130 13.93 -4.81 -0.53
CA ALA A 130 15.31 -4.63 -0.11
C ALA A 130 15.40 -3.71 1.11
N THR A 131 14.68 -2.59 1.11
CA THR A 131 14.62 -1.67 2.27
C THR A 131 14.07 -2.38 3.51
N ILE A 132 13.01 -3.19 3.38
CA ILE A 132 12.47 -3.97 4.50
C ILE A 132 13.52 -4.96 5.05
N ALA A 133 14.29 -5.60 4.17
CA ALA A 133 15.34 -6.51 4.59
C ALA A 133 16.47 -5.78 5.36
N GLU A 134 16.86 -4.59 4.91
CA GLU A 134 17.82 -3.74 5.63
C GLU A 134 17.29 -3.30 7.00
N LEU A 135 16.02 -2.87 7.06
CA LEU A 135 15.36 -2.47 8.31
C LEU A 135 15.22 -3.64 9.30
N ALA A 136 14.95 -4.83 8.78
CA ALA A 136 14.91 -6.02 9.62
C ALA A 136 16.29 -6.33 10.24
N GLY A 137 17.37 -6.09 9.50
CA GLY A 137 18.75 -6.31 9.95
C GLY A 137 19.26 -7.72 9.63
N PRO A 138 20.45 -8.09 10.14
CA PRO A 138 21.09 -9.37 9.83
C PRO A 138 20.39 -10.56 10.51
N ASP A 139 20.72 -11.76 10.02
CA ASP A 139 20.28 -13.04 10.56
C ASP A 139 18.76 -13.20 10.70
N VAL A 140 18.04 -12.63 9.76
CA VAL A 140 16.57 -12.69 9.67
C VAL A 140 16.15 -13.56 8.49
N THR A 141 15.08 -14.31 8.67
CA THR A 141 14.39 -14.97 7.56
C THR A 141 13.14 -14.15 7.21
N ILE A 142 13.08 -13.66 5.98
CA ILE A 142 11.89 -12.98 5.45
C ILE A 142 11.26 -13.89 4.40
N ALA A 143 10.05 -14.37 4.70
CA ALA A 143 9.31 -15.25 3.81
C ALA A 143 7.97 -14.59 3.43
N PRO A 144 7.64 -14.53 2.14
CA PRO A 144 6.32 -14.08 1.73
C PRO A 144 5.27 -15.16 2.04
N GLU A 145 4.21 -14.77 2.72
CA GLU A 145 2.99 -15.58 2.82
C GLU A 145 2.12 -15.39 1.58
N HIS A 146 2.03 -14.14 1.14
CA HIS A 146 1.30 -13.77 -0.07
C HIS A 146 2.12 -12.75 -0.86
N ARG A 147 2.21 -12.94 -2.18
CA ARG A 147 2.78 -11.97 -3.12
C ARG A 147 1.79 -11.66 -4.21
N ASP A 148 1.52 -10.38 -4.35
CA ASP A 148 0.64 -9.89 -5.39
C ASP A 148 1.32 -8.77 -6.17
N VAL A 149 0.98 -8.67 -7.46
CA VAL A 149 1.59 -7.69 -8.35
C VAL A 149 0.95 -6.32 -8.18
N ALA A 150 1.78 -5.29 -8.25
CA ALA A 150 1.31 -3.93 -8.49
C ALA A 150 1.09 -3.73 -9.99
N LEU A 151 0.01 -3.08 -10.37
CA LEU A 151 -0.37 -2.86 -11.76
C LEU A 151 -0.54 -1.37 -12.05
N GLU A 152 -0.09 -0.97 -13.23
CA GLU A 152 -0.46 0.29 -13.82
C GLU A 152 -0.88 0.09 -15.27
N THR A 153 -2.07 0.58 -15.61
CA THR A 153 -2.68 0.49 -16.94
C THR A 153 -2.82 1.90 -17.52
N PRO A 154 -2.54 2.13 -18.81
CA PRO A 154 -2.74 3.43 -19.42
C PRO A 154 -4.18 3.95 -19.24
N PHE A 155 -4.34 5.23 -18.95
CA PHE A 155 -5.65 5.89 -18.93
C PHE A 155 -5.98 6.45 -20.32
N SER A 156 -6.08 5.52 -21.29
CA SER A 156 -6.34 5.86 -22.71
C SER A 156 -6.85 4.65 -23.47
N GLY A 157 -7.40 4.89 -24.66
CA GLY A 157 -7.94 3.88 -25.57
C GLY A 157 -9.45 3.77 -25.54
N ASP A 158 -10.01 3.06 -26.52
CA ASP A 158 -11.45 3.02 -26.82
C ASP A 158 -12.32 2.71 -25.59
N LEU A 159 -11.88 1.75 -24.75
CA LEU A 159 -12.64 1.39 -23.55
C LEU A 159 -12.69 2.52 -22.53
N VAL A 160 -11.56 3.22 -22.32
CA VAL A 160 -11.51 4.37 -21.41
C VAL A 160 -12.38 5.50 -21.95
N GLU A 161 -12.31 5.79 -23.25
CA GLU A 161 -13.13 6.80 -23.90
C GLU A 161 -14.63 6.48 -23.79
N LEU A 162 -15.01 5.21 -23.96
CA LEU A 162 -16.40 4.77 -23.77
C LEU A 162 -16.87 4.92 -22.32
N MET A 163 -16.03 4.60 -21.33
CA MET A 163 -16.36 4.79 -19.91
C MET A 163 -16.55 6.28 -19.59
N ILE A 164 -15.66 7.15 -20.10
CA ILE A 164 -15.77 8.60 -19.94
C ILE A 164 -17.06 9.12 -20.57
N ALA A 165 -17.32 8.76 -21.83
CA ALA A 165 -18.52 9.18 -22.54
C ALA A 165 -19.80 8.71 -21.83
N SER A 166 -19.81 7.50 -21.26
CA SER A 166 -20.96 6.98 -20.52
C SER A 166 -21.25 7.78 -19.25
N LEU A 167 -20.20 8.20 -18.51
CA LEU A 167 -20.38 9.05 -17.33
C LEU A 167 -20.87 10.44 -17.71
N GLN A 168 -20.29 11.03 -18.75
CA GLN A 168 -20.66 12.38 -19.22
C GLN A 168 -22.03 12.43 -19.89
N ALA A 169 -22.56 11.30 -20.37
CA ALA A 169 -23.93 11.22 -20.84
C ALA A 169 -24.96 11.39 -19.71
N GLU A 170 -24.62 10.94 -18.51
CA GLU A 170 -25.47 11.09 -17.31
C GLU A 170 -25.19 12.39 -16.55
N ASP A 171 -23.93 12.85 -16.57
CA ASP A 171 -23.49 14.08 -15.94
C ASP A 171 -22.50 14.80 -16.87
N PRO A 172 -23.00 15.73 -17.74
CA PRO A 172 -22.17 16.41 -18.73
C PRO A 172 -21.01 17.24 -18.16
N GLU A 173 -21.10 17.64 -16.90
CA GLU A 173 -20.06 18.39 -16.21
C GLU A 173 -19.08 17.49 -15.44
N ALA A 174 -19.30 16.16 -15.45
CA ALA A 174 -18.45 15.23 -14.74
C ALA A 174 -17.01 15.25 -15.28
N GLN A 175 -16.07 15.46 -14.41
CA GLN A 175 -14.64 15.33 -14.68
C GLN A 175 -14.18 13.93 -14.28
N VAL A 176 -13.67 13.18 -15.26
CA VAL A 176 -13.29 11.78 -15.07
C VAL A 176 -11.81 11.69 -14.86
N LEU A 177 -11.41 11.33 -13.66
CA LEU A 177 -10.01 11.30 -13.23
C LEU A 177 -9.50 9.85 -13.12
N PRO A 178 -8.24 9.57 -13.49
CA PRO A 178 -7.65 8.27 -13.23
C PRO A 178 -7.44 8.08 -11.72
N PHE A 179 -7.66 6.87 -11.22
CA PHE A 179 -7.50 6.56 -9.82
C PHE A 179 -6.63 5.31 -9.62
N MET A 180 -5.80 5.31 -8.58
CA MET A 180 -5.06 4.15 -8.11
C MET A 180 -5.75 3.55 -6.89
N LEU A 181 -6.09 2.26 -7.00
CA LEU A 181 -6.67 1.52 -5.88
C LEU A 181 -5.54 1.00 -4.96
N GLY A 182 -5.64 1.28 -3.66
CA GLY A 182 -4.71 0.76 -2.64
C GLY A 182 -4.85 -0.73 -2.33
N GLY A 183 -5.88 -1.38 -2.87
CA GLY A 183 -6.17 -2.81 -2.72
C GLY A 183 -5.95 -3.62 -3.99
N GLY A 184 -6.44 -4.86 -3.99
CA GLY A 184 -6.40 -5.76 -5.13
C GLY A 184 -7.78 -6.04 -5.71
N THR A 185 -7.81 -6.38 -7.00
CA THR A 185 -8.99 -6.91 -7.71
C THR A 185 -8.56 -8.07 -8.61
N ASP A 186 -9.51 -8.78 -9.19
CA ASP A 186 -9.27 -9.85 -10.15
C ASP A 186 -8.45 -9.43 -11.37
N ASN A 187 -8.37 -8.11 -11.65
CA ASN A 187 -7.52 -7.58 -12.71
C ASN A 187 -6.04 -7.96 -12.54
N LYS A 188 -5.57 -8.23 -11.32
CA LYS A 188 -4.21 -8.73 -11.08
C LYS A 188 -4.02 -10.14 -11.62
N SER A 189 -5.01 -11.00 -11.47
CA SER A 189 -4.99 -12.34 -12.05
C SER A 189 -5.14 -12.30 -13.57
N LEU A 190 -6.02 -11.47 -14.09
CA LEU A 190 -6.25 -11.26 -15.52
C LEU A 190 -5.01 -10.70 -16.23
N SER A 191 -4.26 -9.81 -15.57
CA SER A 191 -3.02 -9.24 -16.14
C SER A 191 -1.95 -10.28 -16.41
N ARG A 192 -1.89 -11.37 -15.62
CA ARG A 192 -0.97 -12.49 -15.85
C ARG A 192 -1.31 -13.27 -17.14
N LEU A 193 -2.54 -13.15 -17.62
CA LEU A 193 -3.01 -13.69 -18.88
C LEU A 193 -2.92 -12.68 -20.04
N GLY A 194 -2.30 -11.52 -19.82
CA GLY A 194 -2.20 -10.46 -20.81
C GLY A 194 -3.51 -9.68 -21.03
N ILE A 195 -4.49 -9.84 -20.15
CA ILE A 195 -5.77 -9.14 -20.23
C ILE A 195 -5.67 -7.81 -19.50
N THR A 196 -5.95 -6.73 -20.22
CA THR A 196 -6.02 -5.38 -19.65
C THR A 196 -7.39 -5.16 -19.01
N GLY A 197 -7.41 -4.80 -17.73
CA GLY A 197 -8.64 -4.54 -16.99
C GLY A 197 -8.65 -3.15 -16.34
N TYR A 198 -9.85 -2.61 -16.16
CA TYR A 198 -10.10 -1.33 -15.49
C TYR A 198 -11.15 -1.52 -14.40
N GLY A 199 -11.00 -0.77 -13.31
CA GLY A 199 -12.07 -0.59 -12.34
C GLY A 199 -13.04 0.49 -12.85
N PHE A 200 -14.32 0.18 -12.88
CA PHE A 200 -15.39 1.11 -13.27
C PHE A 200 -16.59 0.89 -12.37
N ALA A 201 -16.87 1.84 -11.50
CA ALA A 201 -17.97 1.80 -10.55
C ALA A 201 -18.73 3.13 -10.59
N PRO A 202 -19.61 3.33 -11.59
CA PRO A 202 -20.31 4.58 -11.82
C PRO A 202 -21.45 4.73 -10.80
N MET A 203 -21.12 5.23 -9.61
CA MET A 203 -22.08 5.50 -8.54
C MET A 203 -22.12 7.01 -8.27
N ARG A 204 -23.30 7.58 -8.22
CA ARG A 204 -23.51 8.93 -7.73
C ARG A 204 -23.72 8.87 -6.22
N LEU A 205 -22.73 9.30 -5.47
CA LEU A 205 -22.78 9.34 -4.01
C LEU A 205 -23.17 10.73 -3.53
N PRO A 206 -23.94 10.85 -2.43
CA PRO A 206 -24.16 12.14 -1.77
C PRO A 206 -22.82 12.79 -1.36
N ALA A 207 -22.73 14.11 -1.52
CA ALA A 207 -21.47 14.84 -1.23
C ALA A 207 -21.03 14.75 0.24
N ASP A 208 -21.96 14.53 1.16
CA ASP A 208 -21.75 14.40 2.59
C ASP A 208 -21.53 12.94 3.04
N LEU A 209 -21.65 11.97 2.12
CA LEU A 209 -21.45 10.56 2.46
C LEU A 209 -19.98 10.25 2.70
N ALA A 210 -19.65 9.87 3.92
CA ALA A 210 -18.31 9.36 4.27
C ALA A 210 -18.10 7.94 3.70
N PHE A 211 -18.11 7.81 2.35
CA PHE A 211 -18.08 6.52 1.67
C PHE A 211 -16.83 5.68 2.02
N THR A 212 -15.72 6.33 2.38
CA THR A 212 -14.49 5.65 2.78
C THR A 212 -14.65 4.86 4.09
N SER A 213 -15.57 5.27 4.96
CA SER A 213 -15.89 4.55 6.20
C SER A 213 -16.77 3.32 6.01
N LEU A 214 -17.35 3.14 4.82
CA LEU A 214 -18.19 1.98 4.50
C LEU A 214 -17.39 0.74 4.10
N PHE A 215 -16.09 0.89 3.88
CA PHE A 215 -15.20 -0.22 3.58
C PHE A 215 -14.56 -0.72 4.89
N HIS A 216 -14.85 -1.96 5.23
CA HIS A 216 -14.34 -2.63 6.46
C HIS A 216 -14.90 -2.06 7.79
N GLY A 217 -16.15 -1.64 7.78
CA GLY A 217 -16.88 -1.33 9.01
C GLY A 217 -17.22 -2.57 9.84
#